data_d9207eb30d3006a3e9d2826d1b1bc051
#
_entry.id   d9207eb30d3006a3e9d2826d1b1bc051
#
_cell.length_a   1.000
_cell.length_b   1.000
_cell.length_c   1.000
_cell.angle_alpha   90.00
_cell.angle_beta   90.00
_cell.angle_gamma   90.00
#
_symmetry.space_group_name_H-M   'P 1'
#
loop_
_entity.id
_entity.type
_entity.pdbx_description
1 polymer ?
#
loop_
_entity_poly.entity_id
_entity_poly.type
_entity_poly.pdbx_seq_one_letter_code
_entity_poly.pdbx_strand_id
1 'polypeptide(L)'
;MRIANDITALIGNTPLVRLNRLTDGAKATVVAKLEYFNPSHSVKDRIGVAMIDAAEKAGLIKPDTVIVEPTSGNTGIALAFVCAARGYKLVLTMPETMSKERRALLRAYGADLILTPGPDGMGGAIRKAEELVTANPNYFMPQQFKNPANPEIHRNTTAEELWRDTDGQIDIVVSGVGTGGTITGIAEVLKAKKPGFKAIAVEPDASPVLSGGQKGPHPIQGIGAGFVPDVLNTGIIDEVIRVKNDDAFATAQRAAKEEGLLVGISSGAALWAALEVANRPENASKLIAVVIPSFGERYLSTALFAGLTE
;
A
#
# COMPACT_ATOMS: atom_id res chain seq x y z
N MET A 1 28.23 -14.66 6.78
CA MET A 1 26.99 -14.76 7.58
C MET A 1 25.94 -13.88 6.90
N ARG A 2 24.69 -14.33 6.84
CA ARG A 2 23.56 -13.51 6.33
C ARG A 2 22.81 -12.90 7.52
N ILE A 3 23.41 -11.91 8.15
CA ILE A 3 22.82 -11.19 9.28
C ILE A 3 22.56 -9.77 8.80
N ALA A 4 21.28 -9.31 8.84
CA ALA A 4 20.91 -7.95 8.54
C ALA A 4 21.41 -7.01 9.63
N ASN A 5 21.79 -5.79 9.28
CA ASN A 5 22.27 -4.79 10.26
C ASN A 5 21.15 -4.37 11.22
N ASP A 6 19.94 -4.22 10.70
CA ASP A 6 18.72 -3.94 11.44
C ASP A 6 17.49 -4.43 10.67
N ILE A 7 16.32 -4.28 11.24
CA ILE A 7 15.05 -4.74 10.67
C ILE A 7 14.69 -4.02 9.36
N THR A 8 15.18 -2.80 9.13
CA THR A 8 14.88 -2.03 7.90
C THR A 8 15.56 -2.62 6.65
N ALA A 9 16.64 -3.38 6.85
CA ALA A 9 17.34 -4.09 5.77
C ALA A 9 16.58 -5.34 5.27
N LEU A 10 15.50 -5.74 5.94
CA LEU A 10 14.69 -6.91 5.57
C LEU A 10 13.47 -6.59 4.71
N ILE A 11 13.29 -5.34 4.29
CA ILE A 11 12.20 -4.96 3.37
C ILE A 11 12.44 -5.55 1.98
N GLY A 12 11.34 -5.80 1.28
CA GLY A 12 11.39 -6.30 -0.09
C GLY A 12 11.64 -7.81 -0.18
N ASN A 13 12.00 -8.27 -1.36
CA ASN A 13 12.11 -9.69 -1.72
C ASN A 13 10.89 -10.51 -1.26
N THR A 14 9.72 -9.90 -1.37
CA THR A 14 8.45 -10.52 -0.98
C THR A 14 8.09 -11.64 -1.95
N PRO A 15 7.50 -12.75 -1.49
CA PRO A 15 7.25 -13.90 -2.34
C PRO A 15 6.10 -13.66 -3.34
N LEU A 16 6.15 -14.42 -4.45
CA LEU A 16 5.02 -14.66 -5.34
C LEU A 16 4.39 -16.01 -5.02
N VAL A 17 3.07 -16.05 -4.97
CA VAL A 17 2.29 -17.29 -4.80
C VAL A 17 1.28 -17.42 -5.92
N ARG A 18 1.24 -18.57 -6.59
CA ARG A 18 0.21 -18.88 -7.57
C ARG A 18 -1.12 -19.09 -6.86
N LEU A 19 -2.17 -18.45 -7.37
CA LEU A 19 -3.53 -18.70 -6.93
C LEU A 19 -4.09 -19.90 -7.71
N ASN A 20 -4.79 -20.78 -7.03
CA ASN A 20 -5.28 -22.03 -7.61
C ASN A 20 -6.79 -22.18 -7.49
N ARG A 21 -7.33 -22.21 -6.27
CA ARG A 21 -8.76 -22.44 -6.02
C ARG A 21 -9.60 -21.21 -6.28
N LEU A 22 -9.09 -20.04 -5.91
CA LEU A 22 -9.74 -18.75 -6.15
C LEU A 22 -9.86 -18.44 -7.65
N THR A 23 -8.93 -18.97 -8.45
CA THR A 23 -8.83 -18.77 -9.91
C THR A 23 -9.31 -19.99 -10.71
N ASP A 24 -10.03 -20.93 -10.09
CA ASP A 24 -10.55 -22.10 -10.80
C ASP A 24 -11.42 -21.67 -11.99
N GLY A 25 -11.13 -22.24 -13.16
CA GLY A 25 -11.78 -21.88 -14.43
C GLY A 25 -11.27 -20.58 -15.09
N ALA A 26 -10.34 -19.84 -14.47
CA ALA A 26 -9.77 -18.65 -15.10
C ALA A 26 -8.92 -18.98 -16.34
N LYS A 27 -8.90 -18.08 -17.31
CA LYS A 27 -8.15 -18.27 -18.57
C LYS A 27 -6.68 -17.89 -18.46
N ALA A 28 -6.35 -16.99 -17.53
CA ALA A 28 -5.00 -16.55 -17.25
C ALA A 28 -4.46 -17.17 -15.96
N THR A 29 -3.13 -17.23 -15.82
CA THR A 29 -2.49 -17.56 -14.56
C THR A 29 -2.38 -16.31 -13.69
N VAL A 30 -2.82 -16.39 -12.42
CA VAL A 30 -2.71 -15.28 -11.47
C VAL A 30 -1.71 -15.65 -10.36
N VAL A 31 -0.78 -14.75 -10.10
CA VAL A 31 0.16 -14.84 -8.97
C VAL A 31 -0.01 -13.64 -8.04
N ALA A 32 0.02 -13.90 -6.75
CA ALA A 32 -0.12 -12.89 -5.71
C ALA A 32 1.27 -12.44 -5.20
N LYS A 33 1.59 -11.16 -5.32
CA LYS A 33 2.79 -10.55 -4.72
C LYS A 33 2.48 -10.17 -3.28
N LEU A 34 3.00 -10.95 -2.34
CA LEU A 34 2.63 -10.89 -0.93
C LEU A 34 3.42 -9.82 -0.17
N GLU A 35 3.05 -8.55 -0.32
CA GLU A 35 3.72 -7.41 0.30
C GLU A 35 3.62 -7.40 1.85
N TYR A 36 2.74 -8.20 2.42
CA TYR A 36 2.67 -8.37 3.86
C TYR A 36 3.80 -9.22 4.48
N PHE A 37 4.69 -9.79 3.66
CA PHE A 37 5.94 -10.40 4.14
C PHE A 37 7.01 -9.37 4.51
N ASN A 38 6.80 -8.10 4.23
CA ASN A 38 7.63 -7.04 4.78
C ASN A 38 7.54 -7.00 6.33
N PRO A 39 8.56 -6.48 7.04
CA PRO A 39 8.68 -6.55 8.51
C PRO A 39 7.48 -6.04 9.31
N SER A 40 6.83 -4.96 8.89
CA SER A 40 5.61 -4.46 9.54
C SER A 40 4.32 -4.84 8.80
N HIS A 41 4.39 -5.91 8.00
CA HIS A 41 3.27 -6.57 7.34
C HIS A 41 2.49 -5.72 6.32
N SER A 42 3.19 -4.83 5.58
CA SER A 42 2.58 -4.13 4.46
C SER A 42 3.57 -3.62 3.41
N VAL A 43 3.02 -3.30 2.23
CA VAL A 43 3.74 -2.63 1.14
C VAL A 43 4.34 -1.28 1.55
N LYS A 44 3.81 -0.65 2.59
CA LYS A 44 4.24 0.67 3.06
C LYS A 44 5.61 0.65 3.74
N ASP A 45 6.09 -0.51 4.13
CA ASP A 45 7.43 -0.68 4.69
C ASP A 45 8.50 -0.21 3.69
N ARG A 46 8.28 -0.49 2.40
CA ARG A 46 9.17 -0.03 1.34
C ARG A 46 9.28 1.49 1.31
N ILE A 47 8.16 2.18 1.28
CA ILE A 47 8.16 3.65 1.22
C ILE A 47 8.57 4.28 2.55
N GLY A 48 8.26 3.64 3.68
CA GLY A 48 8.71 4.10 5.00
C GLY A 48 10.23 4.20 5.08
N VAL A 49 10.93 3.15 4.66
CA VAL A 49 12.41 3.15 4.60
C VAL A 49 12.89 4.13 3.53
N ALA A 50 12.36 4.07 2.31
CA ALA A 50 12.85 4.88 1.19
C ALA A 50 12.74 6.39 1.41
N MET A 51 11.65 6.86 2.02
CA MET A 51 11.47 8.29 2.30
C MET A 51 12.45 8.78 3.38
N ILE A 52 12.76 7.94 4.38
CA ILE A 52 13.76 8.27 5.41
C ILE A 52 15.17 8.23 4.81
N ASP A 53 15.53 7.19 4.04
CA ASP A 53 16.82 7.10 3.35
C ASP A 53 17.08 8.31 2.44
N ALA A 54 16.07 8.71 1.68
CA ALA A 54 16.17 9.88 0.81
C ALA A 54 16.40 11.18 1.59
N ALA A 55 15.71 11.32 2.72
CA ALA A 55 15.86 12.50 3.58
C ALA A 55 17.21 12.54 4.30
N GLU A 56 17.71 11.40 4.78
CA GLU A 56 19.07 11.26 5.36
C GLU A 56 20.12 11.63 4.31
N LYS A 57 20.03 11.05 3.11
CA LYS A 57 20.96 11.32 2.01
C LYS A 57 20.95 12.78 1.57
N ALA A 58 19.80 13.44 1.64
CA ALA A 58 19.65 14.86 1.33
C ALA A 58 20.07 15.80 2.49
N GLY A 59 20.44 15.26 3.67
CA GLY A 59 20.78 16.03 4.85
C GLY A 59 19.61 16.76 5.49
N LEU A 60 18.37 16.33 5.19
CA LEU A 60 17.13 16.89 5.75
C LEU A 60 16.82 16.34 7.15
N ILE A 61 17.36 15.17 7.50
CA ILE A 61 17.22 14.55 8.80
C ILE A 61 18.55 14.67 9.56
N LYS A 62 18.49 15.24 10.76
CA LYS A 62 19.58 15.39 11.71
C LYS A 62 19.25 14.59 12.99
N PRO A 63 20.21 14.38 13.92
CA PRO A 63 19.96 13.60 15.14
C PRO A 63 18.81 14.10 16.02
N ASP A 64 18.50 15.41 15.97
CA ASP A 64 17.42 16.05 16.72
C ASP A 64 16.12 16.24 15.90
N THR A 65 16.09 15.79 14.65
CA THR A 65 14.92 15.91 13.79
C THR A 65 13.77 15.06 14.31
N VAL A 66 12.59 15.66 14.35
CA VAL A 66 11.31 14.98 14.62
C VAL A 66 10.59 14.74 13.31
N ILE A 67 10.29 13.49 13.02
CA ILE A 67 9.54 13.11 11.81
C ILE A 67 8.05 13.26 12.10
N VAL A 68 7.31 13.90 11.19
CA VAL A 68 5.87 14.12 11.32
C VAL A 68 5.17 13.63 10.06
N GLU A 69 4.11 12.85 10.20
CA GLU A 69 3.29 12.45 9.04
C GLU A 69 1.81 12.40 9.42
N PRO A 70 0.91 12.97 8.59
CA PRO A 70 -0.54 12.87 8.79
C PRO A 70 -1.02 11.53 8.25
N THR A 71 -1.05 10.50 9.08
CA THR A 71 -1.48 9.17 8.66
C THR A 71 -1.93 8.31 9.83
N SER A 72 -2.96 7.53 9.60
CA SER A 72 -3.47 6.52 10.55
C SER A 72 -3.32 5.09 10.00
N GLY A 73 -2.79 4.97 8.77
CA GLY A 73 -2.73 3.70 8.05
C GLY A 73 -1.37 3.00 8.16
N ASN A 74 -1.14 2.12 7.21
CA ASN A 74 0.09 1.31 7.15
C ASN A 74 1.36 2.15 7.00
N THR A 75 1.28 3.35 6.41
CA THR A 75 2.43 4.28 6.35
C THR A 75 2.87 4.74 7.73
N GLY A 76 1.92 5.04 8.63
CA GLY A 76 2.27 5.38 10.02
C GLY A 76 2.98 4.25 10.73
N ILE A 77 2.57 3.00 10.51
CA ILE A 77 3.22 1.82 11.09
C ILE A 77 4.63 1.65 10.48
N ALA A 78 4.75 1.81 9.17
CA ALA A 78 6.04 1.72 8.48
C ALA A 78 7.02 2.78 8.98
N LEU A 79 6.60 4.04 9.09
CA LEU A 79 7.44 5.09 9.66
C LEU A 79 7.77 4.81 11.14
N ALA A 80 6.82 4.27 11.91
CA ALA A 80 7.04 3.99 13.32
C ALA A 80 8.12 2.92 13.53
N PHE A 81 8.09 1.81 12.78
CA PHE A 81 9.13 0.78 12.92
C PHE A 81 10.50 1.27 12.42
N VAL A 82 10.54 2.06 11.33
CA VAL A 82 11.80 2.64 10.82
C VAL A 82 12.39 3.61 11.83
N CYS A 83 11.57 4.52 12.36
CA CYS A 83 12.03 5.49 13.37
C CYS A 83 12.52 4.79 14.64
N ALA A 84 11.80 3.76 15.11
CA ALA A 84 12.24 2.96 16.26
C ALA A 84 13.58 2.27 16.01
N ALA A 85 13.77 1.67 14.82
CA ALA A 85 15.03 0.99 14.47
C ALA A 85 16.22 1.95 14.34
N ARG A 86 16.00 3.19 13.90
CA ARG A 86 17.04 4.20 13.64
C ARG A 86 17.19 5.25 14.73
N GLY A 87 16.36 5.21 15.77
CA GLY A 87 16.42 6.14 16.91
C GLY A 87 15.86 7.54 16.62
N TYR A 88 14.97 7.68 15.61
CA TYR A 88 14.30 8.95 15.33
C TYR A 88 13.03 9.12 16.15
N LYS A 89 12.72 10.36 16.51
CA LYS A 89 11.43 10.72 17.08
C LYS A 89 10.38 10.80 15.98
N LEU A 90 9.20 10.26 16.25
CA LEU A 90 8.08 10.27 15.32
C LEU A 90 6.82 10.82 15.99
N VAL A 91 6.18 11.78 15.33
CA VAL A 91 4.86 12.30 15.66
C VAL A 91 3.90 11.97 14.53
N LEU A 92 2.80 11.32 14.83
CA LEU A 92 1.74 11.03 13.85
C LEU A 92 0.48 11.80 14.21
N THR A 93 -0.08 12.52 13.24
CA THR A 93 -1.36 13.18 13.39
C THR A 93 -2.46 12.34 12.75
N MET A 94 -3.57 12.14 13.46
CA MET A 94 -4.67 11.30 12.98
C MET A 94 -6.00 11.66 13.66
N PRO A 95 -7.15 11.38 13.02
CA PRO A 95 -8.45 11.54 13.68
C PRO A 95 -8.59 10.66 14.92
N GLU A 96 -9.26 11.18 15.94
CA GLU A 96 -9.55 10.45 17.18
C GLU A 96 -10.45 9.21 16.99
N THR A 97 -11.10 9.12 15.83
CA THR A 97 -11.93 7.97 15.44
C THR A 97 -11.13 6.71 15.09
N MET A 98 -9.80 6.82 15.01
CA MET A 98 -8.95 5.65 14.75
C MET A 98 -9.00 4.64 15.89
N SER A 99 -8.99 3.35 15.54
CA SER A 99 -9.15 2.25 16.49
C SER A 99 -8.08 2.27 17.59
N LYS A 100 -8.45 1.77 18.77
CA LYS A 100 -7.56 1.69 19.93
C LYS A 100 -6.35 0.80 19.64
N GLU A 101 -6.56 -0.30 18.94
CA GLU A 101 -5.52 -1.25 18.52
C GLU A 101 -4.49 -0.58 17.63
N ARG A 102 -4.94 0.24 16.66
CA ARG A 102 -4.04 1.00 15.80
C ARG A 102 -3.18 1.98 16.59
N ARG A 103 -3.80 2.71 17.51
CA ARG A 103 -3.07 3.66 18.38
C ARG A 103 -2.10 2.95 19.32
N ALA A 104 -2.48 1.79 19.88
CA ALA A 104 -1.63 0.99 20.72
C ALA A 104 -0.39 0.47 19.96
N LEU A 105 -0.58 -0.03 18.72
CA LEU A 105 0.50 -0.51 17.87
C LEU A 105 1.53 0.60 17.57
N LEU A 106 1.08 1.80 17.23
CA LEU A 106 1.97 2.94 16.95
C LEU A 106 2.76 3.37 18.18
N ARG A 107 2.09 3.43 19.34
CA ARG A 107 2.76 3.73 20.63
C ARG A 107 3.74 2.65 21.05
N ALA A 108 3.47 1.38 20.73
CA ALA A 108 4.40 0.28 21.00
C ALA A 108 5.74 0.44 20.26
N TYR A 109 5.74 1.08 19.09
CA TYR A 109 6.95 1.49 18.39
C TYR A 109 7.56 2.81 18.92
N GLY A 110 6.93 3.47 19.89
CA GLY A 110 7.43 4.72 20.48
C GLY A 110 6.96 5.98 19.75
N ALA A 111 5.98 5.91 18.86
CA ALA A 111 5.45 7.10 18.20
C ALA A 111 4.55 7.93 19.13
N ASP A 112 4.71 9.25 19.09
CA ASP A 112 3.80 10.21 19.69
C ASP A 112 2.59 10.43 18.78
N LEU A 113 1.39 10.42 19.35
CA LEU A 113 0.16 10.57 18.61
C LEU A 113 -0.55 11.88 18.98
N ILE A 114 -0.83 12.71 17.99
CA ILE A 114 -1.67 13.89 18.11
C ILE A 114 -3.02 13.57 17.45
N LEU A 115 -4.05 13.47 18.27
CA LEU A 115 -5.41 13.18 17.82
C LEU A 115 -6.12 14.49 17.44
N THR A 116 -6.75 14.49 16.28
CA THR A 116 -7.56 15.61 15.78
C THR A 116 -9.05 15.29 15.85
N PRO A 117 -9.94 16.29 15.88
CA PRO A 117 -11.38 16.04 15.96
C PRO A 117 -11.88 15.10 14.85
N GLY A 118 -12.72 14.14 15.23
CA GLY A 118 -13.27 13.15 14.29
C GLY A 118 -13.96 13.73 13.06
N PRO A 119 -14.81 14.74 13.20
CA PRO A 119 -15.50 15.39 12.07
C PRO A 119 -14.57 15.99 11.01
N ASP A 120 -13.36 16.42 11.39
CA ASP A 120 -12.37 16.97 10.47
C ASP A 120 -11.68 15.90 9.60
N GLY A 121 -11.83 14.63 9.95
CA GLY A 121 -11.23 13.50 9.24
C GLY A 121 -9.73 13.66 9.00
N MET A 122 -9.23 13.10 7.90
CA MET A 122 -7.81 13.24 7.54
C MET A 122 -7.40 14.67 7.18
N GLY A 123 -8.34 15.51 6.74
CA GLY A 123 -8.07 16.94 6.49
C GLY A 123 -7.59 17.67 7.74
N GLY A 124 -8.21 17.39 8.89
CA GLY A 124 -7.76 17.93 10.18
C GLY A 124 -6.37 17.44 10.58
N ALA A 125 -6.09 16.17 10.35
CA ALA A 125 -4.77 15.61 10.62
C ALA A 125 -3.66 16.24 9.75
N ILE A 126 -3.95 16.48 8.46
CA ILE A 126 -3.02 17.14 7.52
C ILE A 126 -2.72 18.57 8.00
N ARG A 127 -3.75 19.37 8.25
CA ARG A 127 -3.55 20.74 8.76
C ARG A 127 -2.71 20.78 10.02
N LYS A 128 -2.95 19.82 10.95
CA LYS A 128 -2.18 19.73 12.19
C LYS A 128 -0.72 19.38 11.98
N ALA A 129 -0.42 18.48 11.04
CA ALA A 129 0.96 18.17 10.68
C ALA A 129 1.68 19.38 10.05
N GLU A 130 1.02 20.11 9.16
CA GLU A 130 1.54 21.32 8.52
C GLU A 130 1.83 22.42 9.55
N GLU A 131 0.92 22.65 10.52
CA GLU A 131 1.15 23.57 11.65
C GLU A 131 2.41 23.21 12.44
N LEU A 132 2.58 21.91 12.76
CA LEU A 132 3.73 21.43 13.52
C LEU A 132 5.05 21.69 12.80
N VAL A 133 5.10 21.40 11.51
CA VAL A 133 6.30 21.60 10.68
C VAL A 133 6.60 23.09 10.52
N THR A 134 5.57 23.92 10.34
CA THR A 134 5.73 25.38 10.22
C THR A 134 6.25 26.01 11.52
N ALA A 135 5.79 25.50 12.67
CA ALA A 135 6.15 26.03 13.97
C ALA A 135 7.52 25.54 14.49
N ASN A 136 8.06 24.45 13.93
CA ASN A 136 9.26 23.81 14.45
C ASN A 136 10.27 23.52 13.30
N PRO A 137 11.36 24.28 13.22
CA PRO A 137 12.35 24.14 12.13
C PRO A 137 13.07 22.80 12.05
N ASN A 138 13.08 22.02 13.13
CA ASN A 138 13.67 20.67 13.19
C ASN A 138 12.66 19.56 12.92
N TYR A 139 11.43 19.90 12.49
CA TYR A 139 10.43 18.91 12.10
C TYR A 139 10.51 18.65 10.60
N PHE A 140 10.41 17.38 10.21
CA PHE A 140 10.44 16.95 8.82
C PHE A 140 9.21 16.09 8.49
N MET A 141 8.51 16.39 7.40
CA MET A 141 7.35 15.63 6.93
C MET A 141 7.68 14.89 5.63
N PRO A 142 7.67 13.55 5.63
CA PRO A 142 7.97 12.72 4.45
C PRO A 142 7.04 12.92 3.26
N GLN A 143 5.74 13.18 3.48
CA GLN A 143 4.72 13.46 2.46
C GLN A 143 4.56 12.35 1.42
N GLN A 144 4.05 11.21 1.83
CA GLN A 144 3.93 9.99 1.00
C GLN A 144 3.26 10.20 -0.37
N PHE A 145 2.36 11.17 -0.52
CA PHE A 145 1.64 11.45 -1.77
C PHE A 145 2.40 12.33 -2.76
N LYS A 146 3.51 12.95 -2.32
CA LYS A 146 4.33 13.89 -3.10
C LYS A 146 5.79 13.46 -3.23
N ASN A 147 6.28 12.61 -2.32
CA ASN A 147 7.68 12.25 -2.24
C ASN A 147 8.10 11.32 -3.37
N PRO A 148 9.05 11.70 -4.24
CA PRO A 148 9.50 10.87 -5.35
C PRO A 148 10.19 9.57 -4.92
N ALA A 149 10.70 9.47 -3.69
CA ALA A 149 11.24 8.23 -3.15
C ALA A 149 10.21 7.11 -3.06
N ASN A 150 8.91 7.44 -3.03
CA ASN A 150 7.82 6.47 -3.03
C ASN A 150 7.80 5.64 -4.35
N PRO A 151 7.55 6.18 -5.55
CA PRO A 151 7.61 5.37 -6.76
C PRO A 151 9.03 4.84 -7.03
N GLU A 152 10.09 5.56 -6.62
CA GLU A 152 11.47 5.16 -6.86
C GLU A 152 11.81 3.83 -6.18
N ILE A 153 11.42 3.60 -4.93
CA ILE A 153 11.68 2.30 -4.28
C ILE A 153 10.98 1.16 -5.02
N HIS A 154 9.82 1.40 -5.61
CA HIS A 154 9.11 0.39 -6.38
C HIS A 154 9.75 0.13 -7.74
N ARG A 155 10.36 1.14 -8.38
CA ARG A 155 11.20 0.96 -9.59
C ARG A 155 12.39 0.06 -9.29
N ASN A 156 13.10 0.37 -8.21
CA ASN A 156 14.38 -0.26 -7.88
C ASN A 156 14.23 -1.63 -7.20
N THR A 157 13.06 -1.95 -6.67
CA THR A 157 12.85 -3.21 -5.92
C THR A 157 11.66 -4.00 -6.42
N THR A 158 10.42 -3.54 -6.21
CA THR A 158 9.21 -4.32 -6.50
C THR A 158 9.11 -4.73 -7.97
N ALA A 159 9.45 -3.83 -8.89
CA ALA A 159 9.45 -4.11 -10.33
C ALA A 159 10.51 -5.16 -10.71
N GLU A 160 11.72 -5.02 -10.16
CA GLU A 160 12.82 -5.94 -10.41
C GLU A 160 12.56 -7.32 -9.80
N GLU A 161 11.96 -7.36 -8.62
CA GLU A 161 11.51 -8.62 -7.99
C GLU A 161 10.47 -9.33 -8.86
N LEU A 162 9.44 -8.61 -9.34
CA LEU A 162 8.43 -9.18 -10.21
C LEU A 162 9.05 -9.70 -11.52
N TRP A 163 9.95 -8.95 -12.12
CA TRP A 163 10.64 -9.36 -13.33
C TRP A 163 11.47 -10.62 -13.12
N ARG A 164 12.30 -10.65 -12.09
CA ARG A 164 13.15 -11.78 -11.73
C ARG A 164 12.33 -13.03 -11.40
N ASP A 165 11.34 -12.88 -10.54
CA ASP A 165 10.58 -13.99 -9.96
C ASP A 165 9.56 -14.60 -10.96
N THR A 166 9.38 -13.97 -12.11
CA THR A 166 8.57 -14.47 -13.23
C THR A 166 9.39 -14.79 -14.48
N ASP A 167 10.71 -14.77 -14.40
CA ASP A 167 11.62 -14.94 -15.55
C ASP A 167 11.25 -14.02 -16.73
N GLY A 168 10.77 -12.79 -16.42
CA GLY A 168 10.32 -11.81 -17.41
C GLY A 168 9.01 -12.17 -18.12
N GLN A 169 8.30 -13.19 -17.70
CA GLN A 169 7.07 -13.65 -18.37
C GLN A 169 5.81 -12.86 -17.95
N ILE A 170 5.88 -12.05 -16.91
CA ILE A 170 4.75 -11.25 -16.45
C ILE A 170 4.17 -10.38 -17.58
N ASP A 171 2.84 -10.40 -17.76
CA ASP A 171 2.13 -9.65 -18.79
C ASP A 171 1.32 -8.49 -18.24
N ILE A 172 0.78 -8.65 -17.03
CA ILE A 172 -0.15 -7.69 -16.42
C ILE A 172 0.16 -7.55 -14.94
N VAL A 173 0.13 -6.32 -14.44
CA VAL A 173 0.05 -6.05 -12.99
C VAL A 173 -1.31 -5.46 -12.64
N VAL A 174 -1.91 -5.94 -11.55
CA VAL A 174 -3.13 -5.38 -10.95
C VAL A 174 -2.77 -4.85 -9.56
N SER A 175 -3.05 -3.58 -9.31
CA SER A 175 -2.69 -2.94 -8.04
C SER A 175 -3.73 -1.90 -7.60
N GLY A 176 -4.13 -1.96 -6.34
CA GLY A 176 -4.92 -0.92 -5.71
C GLY A 176 -4.15 0.40 -5.59
N VAL A 177 -4.82 1.52 -5.85
CA VAL A 177 -4.20 2.85 -5.84
C VAL A 177 -4.54 3.60 -4.56
N GLY A 178 -3.57 3.68 -3.63
CA GLY A 178 -3.57 4.61 -2.50
C GLY A 178 -2.78 5.86 -2.85
N THR A 179 -1.46 5.80 -2.71
CA THR A 179 -0.55 6.86 -3.19
C THR A 179 -0.21 6.74 -4.68
N GLY A 180 -0.39 5.56 -5.26
CA GLY A 180 -0.05 5.30 -6.66
C GLY A 180 1.42 4.95 -6.91
N GLY A 181 2.30 5.10 -5.92
CA GLY A 181 3.74 4.85 -6.11
C GLY A 181 4.06 3.41 -6.53
N THR A 182 3.33 2.42 -6.00
CA THR A 182 3.56 1.00 -6.33
C THR A 182 3.31 0.72 -7.81
N ILE A 183 2.12 1.06 -8.31
CA ILE A 183 1.79 0.82 -9.73
C ILE A 183 2.65 1.65 -10.67
N THR A 184 2.94 2.91 -10.31
CA THR A 184 3.82 3.79 -11.06
C THR A 184 5.21 3.17 -11.22
N GLY A 185 5.86 2.81 -10.11
CA GLY A 185 7.21 2.26 -10.16
C GLY A 185 7.29 0.93 -10.90
N ILE A 186 6.32 0.03 -10.69
CA ILE A 186 6.25 -1.25 -11.39
C ILE A 186 6.04 -1.05 -12.89
N ALA A 187 5.04 -0.24 -13.27
CA ALA A 187 4.64 -0.11 -14.66
C ALA A 187 5.69 0.62 -15.52
N GLU A 188 6.33 1.66 -15.00
CA GLU A 188 7.38 2.36 -15.73
C GLU A 188 8.55 1.45 -16.09
N VAL A 189 8.99 0.60 -15.16
CA VAL A 189 10.08 -0.35 -15.40
C VAL A 189 9.65 -1.49 -16.31
N LEU A 190 8.50 -2.12 -16.02
CA LEU A 190 8.12 -3.33 -16.77
C LEU A 190 7.63 -3.02 -18.18
N LYS A 191 7.02 -1.86 -18.44
CA LYS A 191 6.69 -1.43 -19.80
C LYS A 191 7.93 -1.15 -20.64
N ALA A 192 9.00 -0.63 -20.01
CA ALA A 192 10.29 -0.45 -20.69
C ALA A 192 10.98 -1.78 -21.03
N LYS A 193 10.83 -2.79 -20.17
CA LYS A 193 11.43 -4.13 -20.37
C LYS A 193 10.62 -5.02 -21.34
N LYS A 194 9.29 -4.89 -21.31
CA LYS A 194 8.38 -5.77 -22.08
C LYS A 194 7.32 -4.93 -22.82
N PRO A 195 7.48 -4.72 -24.12
CA PRO A 195 6.42 -4.14 -24.94
C PRO A 195 5.14 -4.95 -24.83
N GLY A 196 4.01 -4.27 -24.61
CA GLY A 196 2.70 -4.91 -24.40
C GLY A 196 2.37 -5.28 -22.95
N PHE A 197 3.29 -5.06 -21.98
CA PHE A 197 2.97 -5.14 -20.55
C PHE A 197 1.86 -4.16 -20.20
N LYS A 198 0.89 -4.59 -19.37
CA LYS A 198 -0.25 -3.77 -18.96
C LYS A 198 -0.26 -3.52 -17.45
N ALA A 199 -0.62 -2.29 -17.07
CA ALA A 199 -0.82 -1.87 -15.68
C ALA A 199 -2.28 -1.53 -15.45
N ILE A 200 -2.93 -2.27 -14.55
CA ILE A 200 -4.35 -2.11 -14.21
C ILE A 200 -4.46 -1.57 -12.80
N ALA A 201 -4.98 -0.36 -12.68
CA ALA A 201 -5.24 0.29 -11.41
C ALA A 201 -6.60 -0.15 -10.85
N VAL A 202 -6.69 -0.21 -9.52
CA VAL A 202 -7.94 -0.52 -8.82
C VAL A 202 -8.30 0.61 -7.89
N GLU A 203 -9.55 1.08 -7.97
CA GLU A 203 -10.12 2.09 -7.07
C GLU A 203 -11.48 1.67 -6.52
N PRO A 204 -11.95 2.24 -5.39
CA PRO A 204 -13.28 1.98 -4.88
C PRO A 204 -14.36 2.56 -5.81
N ASP A 205 -15.41 1.79 -6.09
CA ASP A 205 -16.56 2.26 -6.88
C ASP A 205 -17.28 3.47 -6.22
N ALA A 206 -17.28 3.53 -4.89
CA ALA A 206 -17.85 4.63 -4.13
C ALA A 206 -17.00 5.92 -4.16
N SER A 207 -15.75 5.87 -4.67
CA SER A 207 -14.83 7.02 -4.76
C SER A 207 -13.98 6.93 -6.04
N PRO A 208 -14.60 6.94 -7.25
CA PRO A 208 -13.95 6.60 -8.50
C PRO A 208 -13.22 7.82 -9.12
N VAL A 209 -12.29 8.41 -8.39
CA VAL A 209 -11.61 9.67 -8.77
C VAL A 209 -10.69 9.47 -9.97
N LEU A 210 -10.02 8.32 -10.09
CA LEU A 210 -9.15 8.03 -11.23
C LEU A 210 -9.95 7.83 -12.52
N SER A 211 -11.20 7.36 -12.41
CA SER A 211 -12.15 7.23 -13.51
C SER A 211 -12.92 8.53 -13.80
N GLY A 212 -12.53 9.67 -13.19
CA GLY A 212 -13.18 10.99 -13.41
C GLY A 212 -14.46 11.22 -12.60
N GLY A 213 -14.78 10.36 -11.64
CA GLY A 213 -15.92 10.52 -10.74
C GLY A 213 -15.61 11.34 -9.50
N GLN A 214 -16.62 11.48 -8.64
CA GLN A 214 -16.51 12.24 -7.40
C GLN A 214 -15.95 11.38 -6.26
N LYS A 215 -15.18 12.00 -5.35
CA LYS A 215 -14.77 11.35 -4.12
C LYS A 215 -15.97 11.04 -3.23
N GLY A 216 -15.95 9.88 -2.56
CA GLY A 216 -16.97 9.48 -1.62
C GLY A 216 -16.41 8.63 -0.48
N PRO A 217 -17.18 8.45 0.61
CA PRO A 217 -16.78 7.58 1.71
C PRO A 217 -16.84 6.11 1.29
N HIS A 218 -15.85 5.33 1.70
CA HIS A 218 -15.78 3.89 1.48
C HIS A 218 -14.96 3.19 2.56
N PRO A 219 -15.23 1.89 2.87
CA PRO A 219 -14.53 1.12 3.88
C PRO A 219 -13.24 0.45 3.38
N ILE A 220 -12.91 0.53 2.09
CA ILE A 220 -11.72 -0.12 1.51
C ILE A 220 -10.47 0.65 1.92
N GLN A 221 -9.94 0.35 3.11
CA GLN A 221 -8.78 1.05 3.65
C GLN A 221 -7.53 0.82 2.80
N GLY A 222 -6.74 1.88 2.61
CA GLY A 222 -5.45 1.84 1.93
C GLY A 222 -5.45 2.24 0.46
N ILE A 223 -6.62 2.34 -0.17
CA ILE A 223 -6.80 2.84 -1.54
C ILE A 223 -7.88 3.92 -1.58
N GLY A 224 -8.04 4.62 -2.70
CA GLY A 224 -9.08 5.62 -2.87
C GLY A 224 -8.86 6.86 -2.01
N ALA A 225 -7.74 7.58 -2.20
CA ALA A 225 -7.37 8.75 -1.40
C ALA A 225 -8.33 9.95 -1.54
N GLY A 226 -9.24 9.92 -2.52
CA GLY A 226 -10.20 11.00 -2.80
C GLY A 226 -9.62 12.15 -3.63
N PHE A 227 -8.42 11.98 -4.16
CA PHE A 227 -7.73 12.87 -5.10
C PHE A 227 -6.71 12.07 -5.91
N VAL A 228 -6.22 12.64 -7.01
CA VAL A 228 -5.12 12.05 -7.79
C VAL A 228 -3.80 12.43 -7.14
N PRO A 229 -3.01 11.46 -6.64
CA PRO A 229 -1.73 11.74 -5.97
C PRO A 229 -0.67 12.28 -6.94
N ASP A 230 0.20 13.19 -6.45
CA ASP A 230 1.27 13.79 -7.27
C ASP A 230 2.29 12.76 -7.76
N VAL A 231 2.54 11.70 -6.99
CA VAL A 231 3.47 10.62 -7.35
C VAL A 231 2.87 9.56 -8.28
N LEU A 232 1.58 9.66 -8.60
CA LEU A 232 0.91 8.74 -9.52
C LEU A 232 1.12 9.20 -10.98
N ASN A 233 1.80 8.39 -11.77
CA ASN A 233 1.87 8.58 -13.22
C ASN A 233 0.60 8.00 -13.87
N THR A 234 -0.41 8.82 -14.08
CA THR A 234 -1.68 8.39 -14.70
C THR A 234 -1.50 7.94 -16.16
N GLY A 235 -0.52 8.49 -16.87
CA GLY A 235 -0.23 8.16 -18.27
C GLY A 235 0.33 6.75 -18.47
N ILE A 236 0.75 6.06 -17.40
CA ILE A 236 1.27 4.69 -17.47
C ILE A 236 0.18 3.62 -17.24
N ILE A 237 -1.00 4.02 -16.80
CA ILE A 237 -2.12 3.13 -16.50
C ILE A 237 -2.90 2.80 -17.77
N ASP A 238 -3.09 1.52 -18.04
CA ASP A 238 -3.83 1.07 -19.22
C ASP A 238 -5.34 1.01 -18.96
N GLU A 239 -5.73 0.69 -17.71
CA GLU A 239 -7.12 0.56 -17.31
C GLU A 239 -7.28 0.86 -15.82
N VAL A 240 -8.46 1.39 -15.45
CA VAL A 240 -8.87 1.56 -14.05
C VAL A 240 -10.12 0.72 -13.83
N ILE A 241 -10.05 -0.22 -12.88
CA ILE A 241 -11.18 -1.07 -12.48
C ILE A 241 -11.76 -0.54 -11.16
N ARG A 242 -13.06 -0.30 -11.17
CA ARG A 242 -13.84 0.11 -9.99
C ARG A 242 -14.35 -1.12 -9.26
N VAL A 243 -14.12 -1.21 -7.95
CA VAL A 243 -14.52 -2.36 -7.12
C VAL A 243 -15.49 -1.93 -6.04
N LYS A 244 -16.61 -2.63 -5.92
CA LYS A 244 -17.60 -2.42 -4.86
C LYS A 244 -17.09 -2.93 -3.52
N ASN A 245 -17.60 -2.35 -2.43
CA ASN A 245 -17.19 -2.73 -1.08
C ASN A 245 -17.45 -4.22 -0.78
N ASP A 246 -18.62 -4.72 -1.17
CA ASP A 246 -19.02 -6.11 -0.91
C ASP A 246 -18.16 -7.10 -1.69
N ASP A 247 -17.79 -6.77 -2.93
CA ASP A 247 -16.89 -7.59 -3.76
C ASP A 247 -15.49 -7.67 -3.15
N ALA A 248 -14.99 -6.54 -2.62
CA ALA A 248 -13.70 -6.50 -1.93
C ALA A 248 -13.72 -7.36 -0.65
N PHE A 249 -14.78 -7.29 0.15
CA PHE A 249 -14.92 -8.08 1.38
C PHE A 249 -15.06 -9.56 1.06
N ALA A 250 -15.98 -9.92 0.19
CA ALA A 250 -16.22 -11.32 -0.19
C ALA A 250 -14.94 -11.97 -0.75
N THR A 251 -14.21 -11.26 -1.60
CA THR A 251 -12.99 -11.81 -2.20
C THR A 251 -11.85 -11.94 -1.19
N ALA A 252 -11.69 -11.00 -0.25
CA ALA A 252 -10.72 -11.14 0.83
C ALA A 252 -11.04 -12.35 1.74
N GLN A 253 -12.30 -12.57 2.06
CA GLN A 253 -12.73 -13.75 2.84
C GLN A 253 -12.53 -15.07 2.06
N ARG A 254 -12.80 -15.07 0.76
CA ARG A 254 -12.54 -16.22 -0.11
C ARG A 254 -11.04 -16.53 -0.19
N ALA A 255 -10.20 -15.51 -0.31
CA ALA A 255 -8.75 -15.68 -0.33
C ALA A 255 -8.24 -16.41 0.93
N ALA A 256 -8.77 -16.08 2.10
CA ALA A 256 -8.45 -16.78 3.34
C ALA A 256 -8.94 -18.25 3.32
N LYS A 257 -10.17 -18.51 2.89
CA LYS A 257 -10.79 -19.85 2.93
C LYS A 257 -10.30 -20.77 1.81
N GLU A 258 -10.02 -20.21 0.64
CA GLU A 258 -9.71 -20.99 -0.56
C GLU A 258 -8.20 -21.11 -0.81
N GLU A 259 -7.41 -20.09 -0.47
CA GLU A 259 -5.95 -20.06 -0.70
C GLU A 259 -5.12 -20.05 0.59
N GLY A 260 -5.74 -19.91 1.77
CA GLY A 260 -5.03 -19.73 3.04
C GLY A 260 -4.37 -18.34 3.15
N LEU A 261 -4.77 -17.38 2.33
CA LEU A 261 -4.22 -16.03 2.29
C LEU A 261 -5.09 -15.08 3.13
N LEU A 262 -4.73 -14.87 4.39
CA LEU A 262 -5.40 -13.90 5.26
C LEU A 262 -4.93 -12.48 4.89
N VAL A 263 -5.77 -11.73 4.18
CA VAL A 263 -5.41 -10.47 3.54
C VAL A 263 -6.32 -9.32 3.95
N GLY A 264 -5.85 -8.06 3.79
CA GLY A 264 -6.63 -6.87 4.08
C GLY A 264 -7.69 -6.55 3.01
N ILE A 265 -8.54 -5.57 3.30
CA ILE A 265 -9.70 -5.20 2.46
C ILE A 265 -9.27 -4.78 1.05
N SER A 266 -8.24 -3.93 0.93
CA SER A 266 -7.72 -3.50 -0.37
C SER A 266 -7.06 -4.63 -1.17
N SER A 267 -6.58 -5.68 -0.49
CA SER A 267 -6.12 -6.90 -1.15
C SER A 267 -7.28 -7.65 -1.79
N GLY A 268 -8.43 -7.72 -1.10
CA GLY A 268 -9.65 -8.30 -1.66
C GLY A 268 -10.12 -7.55 -2.91
N ALA A 269 -10.06 -6.22 -2.88
CA ALA A 269 -10.39 -5.40 -4.05
C ALA A 269 -9.43 -5.67 -5.23
N ALA A 270 -8.12 -5.74 -4.98
CA ALA A 270 -7.14 -6.06 -6.02
C ALA A 270 -7.31 -7.48 -6.58
N LEU A 271 -7.59 -8.45 -5.70
CA LEU A 271 -7.87 -9.83 -6.10
C LEU A 271 -9.13 -9.93 -6.97
N TRP A 272 -10.22 -9.28 -6.57
CA TRP A 272 -11.44 -9.25 -7.38
C TRP A 272 -11.18 -8.71 -8.79
N ALA A 273 -10.49 -7.57 -8.90
CA ALA A 273 -10.13 -7.02 -10.19
C ALA A 273 -9.20 -7.95 -10.99
N ALA A 274 -8.26 -8.63 -10.34
CA ALA A 274 -7.39 -9.59 -11.01
C ALA A 274 -8.16 -10.80 -11.56
N LEU A 275 -9.21 -11.28 -10.86
CA LEU A 275 -10.08 -12.34 -11.32
C LEU A 275 -10.89 -11.91 -12.55
N GLU A 276 -11.45 -10.69 -12.53
CA GLU A 276 -12.15 -10.12 -13.70
C GLU A 276 -11.24 -10.05 -14.93
N VAL A 277 -9.98 -9.62 -14.75
CA VAL A 277 -8.98 -9.56 -15.83
C VAL A 277 -8.57 -10.96 -16.31
N ALA A 278 -8.43 -11.91 -15.39
CA ALA A 278 -8.02 -13.27 -15.68
C ALA A 278 -9.07 -14.06 -16.49
N ASN A 279 -10.34 -13.73 -16.33
CA ASN A 279 -11.44 -14.38 -17.04
C ASN A 279 -11.66 -13.87 -18.47
N ARG A 280 -11.03 -12.78 -18.87
CA ARG A 280 -11.18 -12.20 -20.21
C ARG A 280 -10.54 -13.10 -21.27
N PRO A 281 -11.23 -13.35 -22.42
CA PRO A 281 -10.68 -14.18 -23.49
C PRO A 281 -9.33 -13.72 -24.03
N GLU A 282 -9.12 -12.42 -24.15
CA GLU A 282 -7.88 -11.80 -24.64
C GLU A 282 -6.69 -11.97 -23.69
N ASN A 283 -6.94 -12.40 -22.45
CA ASN A 283 -5.91 -12.66 -21.47
C ASN A 283 -5.61 -14.15 -21.28
N ALA A 284 -6.17 -15.00 -22.15
CA ALA A 284 -5.85 -16.43 -22.13
C ALA A 284 -4.34 -16.65 -22.18
N SER A 285 -3.85 -17.55 -21.31
CA SER A 285 -2.42 -17.89 -21.15
C SER A 285 -1.50 -16.78 -20.67
N LYS A 286 -2.00 -15.58 -20.32
CA LYS A 286 -1.18 -14.52 -19.73
C LYS A 286 -0.86 -14.76 -18.27
N LEU A 287 0.25 -14.18 -17.81
CA LEU A 287 0.65 -14.16 -16.42
C LEU A 287 0.31 -12.81 -15.80
N ILE A 288 -0.58 -12.82 -14.82
CA ILE A 288 -1.07 -11.64 -14.10
C ILE A 288 -0.50 -11.65 -12.68
N ALA A 289 0.20 -10.61 -12.27
CA ALA A 289 0.56 -10.40 -10.88
C ALA A 289 -0.43 -9.43 -10.21
N VAL A 290 -0.97 -9.84 -9.06
CA VAL A 290 -1.79 -8.97 -8.22
C VAL A 290 -1.01 -8.59 -6.96
N VAL A 291 -0.95 -7.29 -6.65
CA VAL A 291 -0.28 -6.80 -5.44
C VAL A 291 -1.19 -6.98 -4.23
N ILE A 292 -0.72 -7.71 -3.23
CA ILE A 292 -1.40 -7.94 -1.94
C ILE A 292 -0.75 -7.06 -0.87
N PRO A 293 -1.31 -5.86 -0.61
CA PRO A 293 -0.58 -4.82 0.10
C PRO A 293 -0.47 -5.00 1.61
N SER A 294 -1.33 -5.78 2.26
CA SER A 294 -1.32 -5.89 3.72
C SER A 294 -1.93 -7.18 4.26
N PHE A 295 -1.49 -7.57 5.47
CA PHE A 295 -1.98 -8.74 6.20
C PHE A 295 -3.36 -8.51 6.82
N GLY A 296 -4.18 -9.56 6.85
CA GLY A 296 -5.58 -9.50 7.27
C GLY A 296 -5.81 -9.34 8.77
N GLU A 297 -4.90 -9.82 9.62
CA GLU A 297 -5.04 -9.72 11.08
C GLU A 297 -5.26 -8.27 11.56
N ARG A 298 -4.69 -7.29 10.85
CA ARG A 298 -4.87 -5.86 11.12
C ARG A 298 -6.31 -5.36 10.97
N TYR A 299 -7.17 -6.15 10.35
CA TYR A 299 -8.55 -5.80 10.00
C TYR A 299 -9.60 -6.63 10.73
N LEU A 300 -9.20 -7.48 11.72
CA LEU A 300 -10.10 -8.36 12.46
C LEU A 300 -11.24 -7.63 13.17
N SER A 301 -11.00 -6.40 13.64
CA SER A 301 -12.01 -5.55 14.27
C SER A 301 -12.83 -4.70 13.28
N THR A 302 -12.73 -4.97 11.97
CA THR A 302 -13.46 -4.23 10.93
C THR A 302 -14.62 -5.05 10.36
N ALA A 303 -15.45 -4.40 9.53
CA ALA A 303 -16.55 -5.06 8.82
C ALA A 303 -16.11 -6.26 7.95
N LEU A 304 -14.83 -6.35 7.57
CA LEU A 304 -14.30 -7.47 6.78
C LEU A 304 -14.53 -8.82 7.48
N PHE A 305 -14.40 -8.86 8.81
CA PHE A 305 -14.55 -10.08 9.60
C PHE A 305 -15.73 -10.02 10.59
N ALA A 306 -16.66 -9.07 10.39
CA ALA A 306 -17.89 -9.03 11.16
C ALA A 306 -18.66 -10.36 11.01
N GLY A 307 -19.16 -10.89 12.12
CA GLY A 307 -19.83 -12.19 12.16
C GLY A 307 -18.92 -13.42 12.33
N LEU A 308 -17.59 -13.22 12.43
CA LEU A 308 -16.65 -14.30 12.80
C LEU A 308 -16.20 -14.24 14.26
N THR A 309 -16.63 -13.23 15.00
CA THR A 309 -16.25 -12.99 16.40
C THR A 309 -17.34 -13.42 17.40
N GLU A 310 -18.43 -14.02 16.92
CA GLU A 310 -19.56 -14.54 17.74
C GLU A 310 -19.50 -16.06 17.90
#